data_ffbf8718a2a0c199bf1653c9b8005667
#
_entry.id   ffbf8718a2a0c199bf1653c9b8005667
#
_cell.length_a   1.000
_cell.length_b   1.000
_cell.length_c   1.000
_cell.angle_alpha   90.00
_cell.angle_beta   90.00
_cell.angle_gamma   90.00
#
_symmetry.space_group_name_H-M   'P 1'
#
loop_
_entity.id
_entity.type
_entity.pdbx_description
1 polymer ?
#
loop_
_entity_poly.entity_id
_entity_poly.type
_entity_poly.pdbx_seq_one_letter_code
_entity_poly.pdbx_strand_id
1 'polypeptide(L)'
;MKKLHKRSMQNPFIKCAVGLSFIWALSSCSPKVGSDLMNREKLPRIKDKELVDRLDSLSKIEPKTFYSKLDINYKDSTSDISFKTSLKIVADSAISAIITYARIPIVTAMVTTDTITVVNKREKCYTVQSLDYLKSTFGVDFTYENMEELFLGKPLDYNIDQKYFVDHDPYHYSISTHKKREKKRMDRRPKEDIVLNYILSDDAKFLQQTMIKSPSDSTEITVIYEERQNVNGINVPKVVHMHIKAKDKGIYIKMDYEKVEINEPQELIIVIPEKYEKCK
;
A
#
# COMPACT_ATOMS: atom_id res chain seq x y z
N MET A 1 46.78 56.68 1.01
CA MET A 1 48.14 57.01 0.59
C MET A 1 48.73 55.84 -0.16
N LYS A 2 49.28 56.13 -1.39
CA LYS A 2 50.26 55.38 -2.24
C LYS A 2 49.78 54.02 -2.72
N LYS A 3 49.34 53.89 -4.01
CA LYS A 3 50.04 54.02 -5.33
C LYS A 3 50.97 52.84 -5.66
N LEU A 4 50.58 52.12 -6.74
CA LEU A 4 51.32 51.83 -8.02
C LEU A 4 52.36 50.71 -7.93
N HIS A 5 52.43 49.73 -8.83
CA HIS A 5 52.80 49.78 -10.28
C HIS A 5 52.68 48.37 -10.89
N LYS A 6 51.96 48.09 -11.88
CA LYS A 6 52.13 47.93 -13.33
C LYS A 6 53.51 47.47 -13.84
N ARG A 7 53.54 46.34 -14.61
CA ARG A 7 54.30 46.04 -15.87
C ARG A 7 54.07 44.54 -16.17
N SER A 8 53.39 44.11 -17.19
CA SER A 8 53.61 44.13 -18.65
C SER A 8 54.99 43.58 -19.08
N MET A 9 54.97 42.44 -19.71
CA MET A 9 55.76 42.22 -20.95
C MET A 9 55.30 40.98 -21.72
N GLN A 10 55.21 41.21 -22.99
CA GLN A 10 54.71 40.46 -24.14
C GLN A 10 55.68 39.38 -24.59
N ASN A 11 55.09 38.26 -25.10
CA ASN A 11 55.38 37.50 -26.33
C ASN A 11 56.83 37.34 -26.86
N PRO A 12 57.19 36.44 -27.83
CA PRO A 12 56.32 35.71 -28.77
C PRO A 12 56.81 34.28 -29.21
N PHE A 13 55.92 33.65 -30.02
CA PHE A 13 56.18 32.66 -31.09
C PHE A 13 56.92 31.34 -30.79
N ILE A 14 56.27 30.21 -31.11
CA ILE A 14 56.53 29.36 -32.26
C ILE A 14 55.41 28.34 -32.48
N LYS A 15 55.00 28.23 -33.70
CA LYS A 15 54.06 27.26 -34.29
C LYS A 15 54.69 25.86 -34.27
N CYS A 16 53.91 24.82 -34.07
CA CYS A 16 53.80 23.67 -34.98
C CYS A 16 52.62 22.78 -34.66
N ALA A 17 51.94 22.48 -35.70
CA ALA A 17 50.81 21.57 -35.81
C ALA A 17 51.21 20.14 -35.46
N VAL A 18 50.24 19.35 -34.94
CA VAL A 18 49.75 18.09 -35.53
C VAL A 18 48.53 17.64 -34.66
N GLY A 19 47.44 17.38 -35.36
CA GLY A 19 46.17 16.98 -34.76
C GLY A 19 46.18 15.57 -34.22
N LEU A 20 45.36 15.38 -33.24
CA LEU A 20 44.65 14.11 -33.01
C LEU A 20 43.33 14.43 -32.34
N SER A 21 42.28 14.33 -33.16
CA SER A 21 40.89 14.41 -32.72
C SER A 21 40.57 13.26 -31.77
N PHE A 22 40.47 13.54 -30.48
CA PHE A 22 39.90 12.59 -29.53
C PHE A 22 38.39 12.94 -29.37
N ILE A 23 37.61 12.29 -30.24
CA ILE A 23 36.14 12.28 -30.09
C ILE A 23 35.82 11.46 -28.86
N TRP A 24 35.56 12.11 -27.73
CA TRP A 24 34.91 11.49 -26.59
C TRP A 24 33.45 11.31 -26.97
N ALA A 25 33.10 10.09 -27.38
CA ALA A 25 31.74 9.63 -27.45
C ALA A 25 31.20 9.57 -26.00
N LEU A 26 30.46 10.59 -25.60
CA LEU A 26 29.60 10.56 -24.44
C LEU A 26 28.48 9.55 -24.75
N SER A 27 28.73 8.29 -24.43
CA SER A 27 27.67 7.28 -24.34
C SER A 27 26.75 7.69 -23.20
N SER A 28 25.75 8.48 -23.53
CA SER A 28 24.59 8.76 -22.72
C SER A 28 23.85 7.45 -22.50
N CYS A 29 24.15 6.74 -21.41
CA CYS A 29 23.28 5.70 -20.87
C CYS A 29 22.03 6.38 -20.33
N SER A 30 21.05 6.65 -21.20
CA SER A 30 19.69 6.87 -20.74
C SER A 30 19.20 5.56 -20.14
N PRO A 31 18.71 5.53 -18.90
CA PRO A 31 18.05 4.34 -18.38
C PRO A 31 16.82 4.10 -19.26
N LYS A 32 16.79 2.97 -19.95
CA LYS A 32 15.62 2.51 -20.70
C LYS A 32 14.50 2.16 -19.72
N VAL A 33 13.79 3.17 -19.24
CA VAL A 33 12.47 2.98 -18.63
C VAL A 33 11.52 2.65 -19.78
N GLY A 34 11.27 1.38 -20.04
CA GLY A 34 10.32 0.99 -21.08
C GLY A 34 10.54 -0.36 -21.75
N SER A 35 11.60 -1.12 -21.42
CA SER A 35 11.85 -2.40 -22.09
C SER A 35 11.09 -3.59 -21.49
N ASP A 36 10.59 -3.50 -20.27
CA ASP A 36 9.89 -4.63 -19.60
C ASP A 36 8.48 -4.88 -20.14
N LEU A 37 7.85 -3.89 -20.76
CA LEU A 37 6.52 -4.04 -21.35
C LEU A 37 6.53 -4.74 -22.72
N MET A 38 7.67 -4.79 -23.39
CA MET A 38 7.75 -5.34 -24.77
C MET A 38 7.89 -6.86 -24.82
N ASN A 39 8.25 -7.54 -23.73
CA ASN A 39 8.47 -9.01 -23.70
C ASN A 39 7.48 -9.76 -22.81
N ARG A 40 6.40 -9.14 -22.32
CA ARG A 40 5.43 -9.83 -21.50
C ARG A 40 4.55 -10.70 -22.38
N GLU A 41 4.50 -12.01 -22.08
CA GLU A 41 3.60 -12.93 -22.75
C GLU A 41 2.14 -12.61 -22.43
N LYS A 42 1.26 -12.82 -23.43
CA LYS A 42 -0.19 -12.65 -23.23
C LYS A 42 -0.72 -13.76 -22.35
N LEU A 43 -1.53 -13.40 -21.38
CA LEU A 43 -2.18 -14.37 -20.51
C LEU A 43 -3.20 -15.24 -21.27
N PRO A 44 -3.35 -16.51 -20.86
CA PRO A 44 -4.41 -17.36 -21.38
C PRO A 44 -5.78 -16.75 -21.17
N ARG A 45 -6.68 -16.94 -22.14
CA ARG A 45 -8.05 -16.42 -22.01
C ARG A 45 -8.87 -17.27 -21.05
N ILE A 46 -9.36 -16.67 -19.97
CA ILE A 46 -10.29 -17.24 -19.01
C ILE A 46 -11.67 -16.60 -19.23
N LYS A 47 -12.77 -17.36 -19.02
CA LYS A 47 -14.13 -16.83 -19.15
C LYS A 47 -14.41 -15.82 -18.04
N ASP A 48 -15.14 -14.74 -18.36
CA ASP A 48 -15.48 -13.67 -17.42
C ASP A 48 -16.14 -14.22 -16.14
N LYS A 49 -17.12 -15.13 -16.31
CA LYS A 49 -17.77 -15.76 -15.16
C LYS A 49 -16.78 -16.50 -14.26
N GLU A 50 -15.85 -17.24 -14.84
CA GLU A 50 -14.85 -17.98 -14.07
C GLU A 50 -13.93 -17.06 -13.27
N LEU A 51 -13.52 -15.91 -13.84
CA LEU A 51 -12.72 -14.92 -13.13
C LEU A 51 -13.48 -14.31 -11.94
N VAL A 52 -14.78 -14.01 -12.13
CA VAL A 52 -15.62 -13.50 -11.04
C VAL A 52 -15.85 -14.57 -9.96
N ASP A 53 -16.09 -15.83 -10.35
CA ASP A 53 -16.24 -16.95 -9.40
C ASP A 53 -14.94 -17.18 -8.59
N ARG A 54 -13.76 -16.95 -9.19
CA ARG A 54 -12.48 -17.02 -8.47
C ARG A 54 -12.33 -15.88 -7.48
N LEU A 55 -12.70 -14.65 -7.86
CA LEU A 55 -12.69 -13.50 -6.96
C LEU A 55 -13.61 -13.74 -5.74
N ASP A 56 -14.82 -14.28 -5.99
CA ASP A 56 -15.76 -14.69 -4.96
C ASP A 56 -15.15 -15.75 -4.01
N SER A 57 -14.46 -16.73 -4.56
CA SER A 57 -13.78 -17.75 -3.76
C SER A 57 -12.68 -17.17 -2.86
N LEU A 58 -11.95 -16.15 -3.35
CA LEU A 58 -10.92 -15.48 -2.57
C LEU A 58 -11.49 -14.62 -1.43
N SER A 59 -12.71 -14.09 -1.57
CA SER A 59 -13.38 -13.34 -0.51
C SER A 59 -13.80 -14.21 0.68
N LYS A 60 -14.00 -15.52 0.46
CA LYS A 60 -14.50 -16.48 1.46
C LYS A 60 -13.40 -17.11 2.33
N ILE A 61 -12.15 -16.74 2.17
CA ILE A 61 -11.04 -17.24 3.00
C ILE A 61 -11.12 -16.57 4.37
N GLU A 62 -11.53 -17.29 5.40
CA GLU A 62 -11.73 -16.75 6.74
C GLU A 62 -11.08 -17.64 7.81
N PRO A 63 -9.83 -17.36 8.21
CA PRO A 63 -9.26 -17.97 9.40
C PRO A 63 -9.97 -17.45 10.64
N LYS A 64 -10.28 -18.31 11.61
CA LYS A 64 -10.90 -17.90 12.89
C LYS A 64 -10.00 -16.95 13.67
N THR A 65 -8.70 -17.17 13.60
CA THR A 65 -7.70 -16.33 14.21
C THR A 65 -6.49 -16.19 13.31
N PHE A 66 -5.89 -15.02 13.34
CA PHE A 66 -4.68 -14.72 12.61
C PHE A 66 -3.72 -13.94 13.52
N TYR A 67 -2.45 -14.32 13.50
CA TYR A 67 -1.37 -13.59 14.14
C TYR A 67 -0.25 -13.37 13.15
N SER A 68 0.33 -12.17 13.16
CA SER A 68 1.56 -11.90 12.44
C SER A 68 2.46 -10.90 13.17
N LYS A 69 3.76 -11.08 13.02
CA LYS A 69 4.73 -10.01 13.24
C LYS A 69 4.96 -9.30 11.91
N LEU A 70 4.71 -7.99 11.90
CA LEU A 70 4.88 -7.13 10.74
C LEU A 70 6.10 -6.23 10.96
N ASP A 71 6.95 -6.13 9.94
CA ASP A 71 7.87 -5.00 9.80
C ASP A 71 7.21 -3.98 8.89
N ILE A 72 6.96 -2.77 9.42
CA ILE A 72 6.19 -1.74 8.72
C ILE A 72 7.10 -0.56 8.43
N ASN A 73 7.12 -0.15 7.16
CA ASN A 73 7.66 1.14 6.74
C ASN A 73 6.49 2.05 6.35
N TYR A 74 6.36 3.16 7.06
CA TYR A 74 5.36 4.19 6.83
C TYR A 74 6.03 5.45 6.30
N LYS A 75 5.49 6.00 5.22
CA LYS A 75 5.99 7.23 4.61
C LYS A 75 4.86 8.15 4.19
N ASP A 76 4.93 9.40 4.60
CA ASP A 76 4.11 10.50 4.11
C ASP A 76 4.96 11.73 3.76
N SER A 77 4.34 12.90 3.59
CA SER A 77 5.05 14.15 3.26
C SER A 77 5.95 14.67 4.39
N THR A 78 5.75 14.19 5.63
CA THR A 78 6.41 14.71 6.85
C THR A 78 7.24 13.65 7.57
N SER A 79 6.96 12.38 7.33
CA SER A 79 7.49 11.26 8.11
C SER A 79 7.97 10.13 7.20
N ASP A 80 9.08 9.51 7.55
CA ASP A 80 9.58 8.26 6.98
C ASP A 80 10.09 7.42 8.16
N ILE A 81 9.27 6.48 8.63
CA ILE A 81 9.50 5.72 9.86
C ILE A 81 9.29 4.23 9.66
N SER A 82 10.12 3.44 10.33
CA SER A 82 9.96 1.97 10.37
C SER A 82 9.74 1.52 11.81
N PHE A 83 8.85 0.57 11.98
CA PHE A 83 8.53 -0.01 13.27
C PHE A 83 8.01 -1.44 13.13
N LYS A 84 8.08 -2.19 14.23
CA LYS A 84 7.52 -3.55 14.27
C LYS A 84 6.15 -3.56 14.93
N THR A 85 5.26 -4.40 14.41
CA THR A 85 3.92 -4.56 14.94
C THR A 85 3.62 -6.03 15.17
N SER A 86 3.10 -6.37 16.34
CA SER A 86 2.44 -7.66 16.57
C SER A 86 0.96 -7.48 16.32
N LEU A 87 0.47 -8.06 15.22
CA LEU A 87 -0.92 -8.00 14.79
C LEU A 87 -1.65 -9.29 15.20
N LYS A 88 -2.83 -9.17 15.78
CA LYS A 88 -3.73 -10.27 16.09
C LYS A 88 -5.12 -9.94 15.55
N ILE A 89 -5.74 -10.90 14.90
CA ILE A 89 -7.12 -10.81 14.44
C ILE A 89 -7.89 -12.00 15.01
N VAL A 90 -9.05 -11.74 15.58
CA VAL A 90 -10.08 -12.73 15.87
C VAL A 90 -11.27 -12.36 14.99
N ALA A 91 -11.59 -13.23 14.03
CA ALA A 91 -12.61 -12.96 13.02
C ALA A 91 -13.91 -12.47 13.63
N ASP A 92 -14.55 -11.48 13.00
CA ASP A 92 -15.81 -10.87 13.43
C ASP A 92 -15.82 -10.32 14.87
N SER A 93 -14.66 -10.11 15.48
CA SER A 93 -14.53 -9.67 16.87
C SER A 93 -13.65 -8.44 17.02
N ALA A 94 -12.35 -8.59 16.87
CA ALA A 94 -11.44 -7.48 17.01
C ALA A 94 -10.07 -7.72 16.35
N ILE A 95 -9.41 -6.60 16.03
CA ILE A 95 -8.02 -6.55 15.58
C ILE A 95 -7.20 -5.84 16.65
N SER A 96 -6.15 -6.47 17.14
CA SER A 96 -5.22 -5.88 18.10
C SER A 96 -3.85 -5.70 17.45
N ALA A 97 -3.24 -4.54 17.67
CA ALA A 97 -1.90 -4.21 17.18
C ALA A 97 -1.05 -3.65 18.32
N ILE A 98 0.15 -4.23 18.50
CA ILE A 98 1.14 -3.70 19.44
C ILE A 98 2.32 -3.19 18.63
N ILE A 99 2.45 -1.88 18.56
CA ILE A 99 3.54 -1.20 17.86
C ILE A 99 4.75 -1.11 18.79
N THR A 100 5.89 -1.58 18.29
CA THR A 100 7.15 -1.65 19.02
C THR A 100 8.21 -0.85 18.27
N TYR A 101 8.88 0.04 18.97
CA TYR A 101 10.05 0.78 18.47
C TYR A 101 11.26 0.48 19.37
N ALA A 102 12.40 0.15 18.75
CA ALA A 102 13.61 -0.27 19.48
C ALA A 102 13.34 -1.33 20.57
N ARG A 103 12.48 -2.32 20.29
CA ARG A 103 12.02 -3.40 21.18
C ARG A 103 11.15 -2.96 22.36
N ILE A 104 10.73 -1.69 22.40
CA ILE A 104 9.86 -1.17 23.46
C ILE A 104 8.46 -0.98 22.89
N PRO A 105 7.40 -1.60 23.46
CA PRO A 105 6.04 -1.33 23.07
C PRO A 105 5.67 0.13 23.37
N ILE A 106 5.38 0.89 22.31
CA ILE A 106 5.09 2.33 22.41
C ILE A 106 3.60 2.63 22.24
N VAL A 107 2.89 1.85 21.43
CA VAL A 107 1.45 2.00 21.21
C VAL A 107 0.81 0.62 21.24
N THR A 108 -0.38 0.54 21.85
CA THR A 108 -1.28 -0.60 21.71
C THR A 108 -2.58 -0.09 21.14
N ALA A 109 -3.05 -0.69 20.07
CA ALA A 109 -4.34 -0.38 19.46
C ALA A 109 -5.24 -1.60 19.44
N MET A 110 -6.54 -1.39 19.58
CA MET A 110 -7.57 -2.39 19.36
C MET A 110 -8.70 -1.77 18.54
N VAL A 111 -9.09 -2.46 17.51
CA VAL A 111 -10.20 -2.10 16.64
C VAL A 111 -11.27 -3.19 16.77
N THR A 112 -12.48 -2.77 17.08
CA THR A 112 -13.68 -3.59 17.03
C THR A 112 -14.54 -3.16 15.84
N THR A 113 -15.71 -3.74 15.67
CA THR A 113 -16.67 -3.34 14.62
C THR A 113 -17.08 -1.86 14.70
N ASP A 114 -17.05 -1.27 15.90
CA ASP A 114 -17.60 0.08 16.13
C ASP A 114 -16.56 1.08 16.62
N THR A 115 -15.49 0.61 17.26
CA THR A 115 -14.58 1.50 17.99
C THR A 115 -13.11 1.20 17.70
N ILE A 116 -12.31 2.24 17.81
CA ILE A 116 -10.86 2.16 17.90
C ILE A 116 -10.39 2.67 19.25
N THR A 117 -9.65 1.86 19.97
CA THR A 117 -8.95 2.24 21.20
C THR A 117 -7.46 2.26 20.94
N VAL A 118 -6.79 3.36 21.25
CA VAL A 118 -5.34 3.53 21.12
C VAL A 118 -4.76 3.95 22.46
N VAL A 119 -3.80 3.22 22.96
CA VAL A 119 -3.06 3.52 24.18
C VAL A 119 -1.63 3.91 23.81
N ASN A 120 -1.29 5.17 23.91
CA ASN A 120 0.05 5.72 23.70
C ASN A 120 0.86 5.66 25.00
N LYS A 121 1.72 4.65 25.11
CA LYS A 121 2.55 4.44 26.31
C LYS A 121 3.67 5.46 26.44
N ARG A 122 4.12 6.05 25.34
CA ARG A 122 5.16 7.08 25.32
C ARG A 122 4.65 8.40 25.88
N GLU A 123 3.45 8.80 25.44
CA GLU A 123 2.82 10.05 25.89
C GLU A 123 1.95 9.86 27.13
N LYS A 124 1.75 8.60 27.57
CA LYS A 124 0.91 8.22 28.72
C LYS A 124 -0.53 8.71 28.56
N CYS A 125 -1.08 8.60 27.37
CA CYS A 125 -2.45 8.97 27.08
C CYS A 125 -3.18 7.88 26.28
N TYR A 126 -4.51 7.99 26.17
CA TYR A 126 -5.32 7.07 25.39
C TYR A 126 -6.39 7.81 24.58
N THR A 127 -6.84 7.17 23.53
CA THR A 127 -7.95 7.62 22.67
C THR A 127 -8.94 6.48 22.52
N VAL A 128 -10.23 6.77 22.67
CA VAL A 128 -11.33 5.87 22.32
C VAL A 128 -12.27 6.65 21.42
N GLN A 129 -12.46 6.20 20.19
CA GLN A 129 -13.20 6.88 19.14
C GLN A 129 -14.03 5.88 18.33
N SER A 130 -15.01 6.37 17.54
CA SER A 130 -15.59 5.60 16.46
C SER A 130 -14.57 5.38 15.33
N LEU A 131 -14.88 4.50 14.38
CA LEU A 131 -14.01 4.26 13.22
C LEU A 131 -13.85 5.49 12.32
N ASP A 132 -14.76 6.48 12.40
CA ASP A 132 -14.62 7.78 11.72
C ASP A 132 -13.31 8.51 12.04
N TYR A 133 -12.68 8.16 13.17
CA TYR A 133 -11.36 8.65 13.53
C TYR A 133 -10.30 8.29 12.47
N LEU A 134 -10.42 7.12 11.85
CA LEU A 134 -9.50 6.71 10.77
C LEU A 134 -9.68 7.62 9.55
N LYS A 135 -10.92 7.99 9.21
CA LYS A 135 -11.21 8.93 8.12
C LYS A 135 -10.61 10.30 8.39
N SER A 136 -10.75 10.82 9.62
CA SER A 136 -10.18 12.12 9.99
C SER A 136 -8.66 12.12 10.00
N THR A 137 -8.04 11.00 10.40
CA THR A 137 -6.59 10.86 10.53
C THR A 137 -5.91 10.58 9.19
N PHE A 138 -6.44 9.63 8.43
CA PHE A 138 -5.81 9.12 7.20
C PHE A 138 -6.49 9.62 5.91
N GLY A 139 -7.67 10.25 6.02
CA GLY A 139 -8.45 10.69 4.86
C GLY A 139 -9.17 9.55 4.14
N VAL A 140 -9.32 8.39 4.78
CA VAL A 140 -9.87 7.17 4.19
C VAL A 140 -10.93 6.59 5.11
N ASP A 141 -12.07 6.23 4.54
CA ASP A 141 -13.16 5.55 5.23
C ASP A 141 -12.90 4.04 5.22
N PHE A 142 -12.28 3.54 6.30
CA PHE A 142 -12.03 2.12 6.51
C PHE A 142 -12.99 1.56 7.54
N THR A 143 -13.69 0.49 7.17
CA THR A 143 -14.46 -0.31 8.13
C THR A 143 -13.56 -1.33 8.82
N TYR A 144 -14.09 -2.00 9.84
CA TYR A 144 -13.43 -3.15 10.49
C TYR A 144 -13.14 -4.25 9.47
N GLU A 145 -14.12 -4.58 8.63
CA GLU A 145 -14.05 -5.62 7.61
C GLU A 145 -12.95 -5.29 6.58
N ASN A 146 -12.84 -4.04 6.14
CA ASN A 146 -11.79 -3.63 5.21
C ASN A 146 -10.39 -3.81 5.80
N MET A 147 -10.21 -3.59 7.10
CA MET A 147 -8.94 -3.84 7.75
C MET A 147 -8.63 -5.33 7.84
N GLU A 148 -9.62 -6.15 8.18
CA GLU A 148 -9.46 -7.60 8.21
C GLU A 148 -9.12 -8.15 6.82
N GLU A 149 -9.87 -7.75 5.79
CA GLU A 149 -9.62 -8.10 4.40
C GLU A 149 -8.22 -7.70 3.93
N LEU A 150 -7.76 -6.49 4.28
CA LEU A 150 -6.44 -5.99 3.97
C LEU A 150 -5.34 -6.90 4.53
N PHE A 151 -5.41 -7.19 5.83
CA PHE A 151 -4.38 -7.98 6.50
C PHE A 151 -4.38 -9.45 6.09
N LEU A 152 -5.52 -10.00 5.74
CA LEU A 152 -5.66 -11.36 5.23
C LEU A 152 -5.38 -11.48 3.72
N GLY A 153 -5.29 -10.36 3.02
CA GLY A 153 -5.08 -10.34 1.56
C GLY A 153 -6.29 -10.80 0.77
N LYS A 154 -7.47 -10.49 1.27
CA LYS A 154 -8.78 -10.71 0.64
C LYS A 154 -9.12 -9.55 -0.30
N PRO A 155 -10.06 -9.73 -1.24
CA PRO A 155 -10.62 -8.64 -2.02
C PRO A 155 -11.31 -7.62 -1.11
N LEU A 156 -10.76 -6.40 -1.03
CA LEU A 156 -11.31 -5.33 -0.21
C LEU A 156 -12.68 -4.89 -0.73
N ASP A 157 -13.65 -4.77 0.18
CA ASP A 157 -15.00 -4.27 -0.10
C ASP A 157 -15.75 -5.09 -1.18
N TYR A 158 -15.45 -6.39 -1.27
CA TYR A 158 -16.13 -7.28 -2.20
C TYR A 158 -17.56 -7.57 -1.73
N ASN A 159 -18.54 -7.36 -2.63
CA ASN A 159 -19.94 -7.67 -2.37
C ASN A 159 -20.47 -8.63 -3.44
N ILE A 160 -20.98 -9.81 -3.03
CA ILE A 160 -21.50 -10.82 -3.94
C ILE A 160 -22.72 -10.32 -4.75
N ASP A 161 -23.51 -9.40 -4.20
CA ASP A 161 -24.68 -8.84 -4.87
C ASP A 161 -24.32 -7.74 -5.89
N GLN A 162 -23.05 -7.31 -5.88
CA GLN A 162 -22.53 -6.32 -6.82
C GLN A 162 -22.26 -6.93 -8.19
N LYS A 163 -22.59 -6.22 -9.26
CA LYS A 163 -22.23 -6.62 -10.61
C LYS A 163 -20.78 -6.28 -10.93
N TYR A 164 -20.04 -7.27 -11.40
CA TYR A 164 -18.64 -7.11 -11.83
C TYR A 164 -18.49 -7.24 -13.34
N PHE A 165 -17.50 -6.55 -13.88
CA PHE A 165 -17.13 -6.54 -15.28
C PHE A 165 -15.64 -6.88 -15.41
N VAL A 166 -15.30 -7.76 -16.35
CA VAL A 166 -13.93 -8.09 -16.68
C VAL A 166 -13.41 -7.12 -17.74
N ASP A 167 -12.27 -6.49 -17.47
CA ASP A 167 -11.54 -5.72 -18.47
C ASP A 167 -10.69 -6.70 -19.31
N HIS A 168 -10.93 -6.76 -20.62
CA HIS A 168 -10.19 -7.64 -21.52
C HIS A 168 -8.80 -7.05 -21.85
N ASP A 169 -7.92 -7.05 -20.83
CA ASP A 169 -6.53 -6.73 -20.99
C ASP A 169 -5.75 -8.03 -21.25
N PRO A 170 -4.90 -8.10 -22.28
CA PRO A 170 -4.17 -9.33 -22.58
C PRO A 170 -3.06 -9.67 -21.57
N TYR A 171 -2.75 -8.76 -20.66
CA TYR A 171 -1.64 -8.89 -19.71
C TYR A 171 -2.08 -8.93 -18.24
N HIS A 172 -3.38 -8.72 -17.97
CA HIS A 172 -3.93 -8.73 -16.62
C HIS A 172 -5.34 -9.28 -16.57
N TYR A 173 -5.64 -10.08 -15.56
CA TYR A 173 -7.02 -10.44 -15.21
C TYR A 173 -7.59 -9.36 -14.29
N SER A 174 -8.23 -8.38 -14.88
CA SER A 174 -8.77 -7.21 -14.17
C SER A 174 -10.29 -7.29 -14.10
N ILE A 175 -10.82 -7.20 -12.88
CA ILE A 175 -12.25 -7.29 -12.56
C ILE A 175 -12.66 -5.98 -11.86
N SER A 176 -13.74 -5.34 -12.26
CA SER A 176 -14.15 -4.05 -11.73
C SER A 176 -15.66 -3.94 -11.56
N THR A 177 -16.10 -3.11 -10.60
CA THR A 177 -17.51 -2.74 -10.43
C THR A 177 -18.05 -1.89 -11.58
N HIS A 178 -17.19 -1.28 -12.38
CA HIS A 178 -17.55 -0.39 -13.49
C HIS A 178 -16.85 -0.77 -14.79
N LYS A 179 -17.55 -0.60 -15.91
CA LYS A 179 -16.96 -0.78 -17.24
C LYS A 179 -15.87 0.28 -17.51
N LYS A 180 -14.87 -0.08 -18.28
CA LYS A 180 -13.77 0.81 -18.68
C LYS A 180 -14.24 2.17 -19.22
N ARG A 181 -15.35 2.18 -19.98
CA ARG A 181 -15.95 3.43 -20.51
C ARG A 181 -16.56 4.29 -19.41
N GLU A 182 -17.16 3.69 -18.40
CA GLU A 182 -17.77 4.37 -17.25
C GLU A 182 -16.66 4.98 -16.37
N LYS A 183 -15.62 4.22 -16.06
CA LYS A 183 -14.42 4.71 -15.34
C LYS A 183 -13.83 5.96 -16.01
N LYS A 184 -13.62 5.94 -17.33
CA LYS A 184 -13.13 7.11 -18.10
C LYS A 184 -14.09 8.31 -18.06
N ARG A 185 -15.40 8.08 -17.95
CA ARG A 185 -16.38 9.17 -17.81
C ARG A 185 -16.33 9.76 -16.41
N MET A 186 -16.17 8.95 -15.37
CA MET A 186 -16.05 9.39 -13.98
C MET A 186 -14.78 10.21 -13.73
N ASP A 187 -13.68 9.91 -14.41
CA ASP A 187 -12.46 10.73 -14.37
C ASP A 187 -12.70 12.18 -14.89
N ARG A 188 -13.64 12.36 -15.82
CA ARG A 188 -13.98 13.68 -16.38
C ARG A 188 -15.12 14.39 -15.65
N ARG A 189 -16.03 13.62 -15.07
CA ARG A 189 -17.20 14.07 -14.33
C ARG A 189 -17.34 13.20 -13.09
N PRO A 190 -16.68 13.57 -11.98
CA PRO A 190 -16.73 12.80 -10.76
C PRO A 190 -18.15 12.55 -10.26
N LYS A 191 -18.40 11.36 -9.79
CA LYS A 191 -19.63 10.92 -9.14
C LYS A 191 -19.29 10.40 -7.76
N GLU A 192 -20.29 10.26 -6.91
CA GLU A 192 -20.16 9.69 -5.56
C GLU A 192 -19.93 8.16 -5.55
N ASP A 193 -20.07 7.49 -6.71
CA ASP A 193 -19.89 6.04 -6.82
C ASP A 193 -18.43 5.66 -6.58
N ILE A 194 -18.21 4.65 -5.73
CA ILE A 194 -16.90 4.06 -5.49
C ILE A 194 -16.59 3.05 -6.61
N VAL A 195 -15.41 3.14 -7.17
CA VAL A 195 -14.91 2.21 -8.19
C VAL A 195 -13.94 1.24 -7.54
N LEU A 196 -14.31 -0.04 -7.53
CA LEU A 196 -13.43 -1.14 -7.12
C LEU A 196 -12.81 -1.78 -8.37
N ASN A 197 -11.52 -2.09 -8.30
CA ASN A 197 -10.82 -2.84 -9.32
C ASN A 197 -9.87 -3.85 -8.68
N TYR A 198 -10.00 -5.09 -9.08
CA TYR A 198 -9.19 -6.21 -8.61
C TYR A 198 -8.36 -6.77 -9.75
N ILE A 199 -7.09 -7.04 -9.50
CA ILE A 199 -6.20 -7.72 -10.44
C ILE A 199 -5.80 -9.04 -9.80
N LEU A 200 -6.05 -10.13 -10.52
CA LEU A 200 -5.61 -11.46 -10.11
C LEU A 200 -4.19 -11.74 -10.64
N SER A 201 -3.52 -12.70 -10.02
CA SER A 201 -2.23 -13.23 -10.47
C SER A 201 -2.33 -13.81 -11.90
N ASP A 202 -1.19 -13.98 -12.55
CA ASP A 202 -1.12 -14.49 -13.94
C ASP A 202 -1.71 -15.90 -14.12
N ASP A 203 -1.80 -16.69 -13.05
CA ASP A 203 -2.52 -17.97 -13.01
C ASP A 203 -3.96 -17.84 -12.48
N ALA A 204 -4.40 -16.62 -12.19
CA ALA A 204 -5.71 -16.25 -11.63
C ALA A 204 -6.09 -16.97 -10.33
N LYS A 205 -5.10 -17.42 -9.53
CA LYS A 205 -5.34 -18.12 -8.25
C LYS A 205 -5.35 -17.19 -7.05
N PHE A 206 -4.71 -16.02 -7.15
CA PHE A 206 -4.53 -15.13 -6.02
C PHE A 206 -4.87 -13.69 -6.40
N LEU A 207 -5.31 -12.92 -5.43
CA LEU A 207 -5.41 -11.48 -5.56
C LEU A 207 -4.00 -10.87 -5.55
N GLN A 208 -3.67 -10.12 -6.59
CA GLN A 208 -2.41 -9.41 -6.73
C GLN A 208 -2.56 -7.94 -6.37
N GLN A 209 -3.70 -7.33 -6.72
CA GLN A 209 -3.92 -5.92 -6.42
C GLN A 209 -5.40 -5.62 -6.21
N THR A 210 -5.68 -4.73 -5.27
CA THR A 210 -6.98 -4.03 -5.15
C THR A 210 -6.77 -2.54 -5.31
N MET A 211 -7.65 -1.90 -6.07
CA MET A 211 -7.72 -0.44 -6.17
C MET A 211 -9.14 0.01 -5.82
N ILE A 212 -9.24 0.93 -4.87
CA ILE A 212 -10.46 1.61 -4.46
C ILE A 212 -10.33 3.07 -4.86
N LYS A 213 -11.27 3.57 -5.65
CA LYS A 213 -11.25 4.97 -6.10
C LYS A 213 -12.58 5.63 -5.78
N SER A 214 -12.54 6.74 -5.03
CA SER A 214 -13.64 7.67 -4.82
C SER A 214 -13.42 8.93 -5.67
N PRO A 215 -14.05 9.05 -6.84
CA PRO A 215 -13.84 10.21 -7.71
C PRO A 215 -14.31 11.54 -7.11
N SER A 216 -15.38 11.51 -6.30
CA SER A 216 -15.91 12.71 -5.62
C SER A 216 -14.93 13.28 -4.61
N ASP A 217 -14.26 12.41 -3.84
CA ASP A 217 -13.32 12.81 -2.79
C ASP A 217 -11.89 12.93 -3.28
N SER A 218 -11.65 12.63 -4.56
CA SER A 218 -10.30 12.52 -5.15
C SER A 218 -9.38 11.59 -4.38
N THR A 219 -9.96 10.52 -3.80
CA THR A 219 -9.23 9.52 -3.02
C THR A 219 -9.01 8.26 -3.84
N GLU A 220 -7.81 7.72 -3.79
CA GLU A 220 -7.43 6.46 -4.41
C GLU A 220 -6.57 5.64 -3.43
N ILE A 221 -6.96 4.41 -3.19
CA ILE A 221 -6.21 3.44 -2.41
C ILE A 221 -5.81 2.32 -3.33
N THR A 222 -4.53 2.01 -3.37
CA THR A 222 -3.99 0.87 -4.10
C THR A 222 -3.25 -0.03 -3.13
N VAL A 223 -3.67 -1.28 -3.05
CA VAL A 223 -3.00 -2.34 -2.28
C VAL A 223 -2.44 -3.36 -3.26
N ILE A 224 -1.14 -3.61 -3.17
CA ILE A 224 -0.41 -4.57 -4.00
C ILE A 224 0.12 -5.67 -3.08
N TYR A 225 -0.29 -6.90 -3.32
CA TYR A 225 0.22 -8.09 -2.67
C TYR A 225 1.38 -8.65 -3.51
N GLU A 226 2.59 -8.12 -3.27
CA GLU A 226 3.78 -8.44 -4.06
C GLU A 226 4.21 -9.88 -3.87
N GLU A 227 4.25 -10.34 -2.62
CA GLU A 227 4.57 -11.72 -2.28
C GLU A 227 3.50 -12.33 -1.39
N ARG A 228 3.30 -13.63 -1.53
CA ARG A 228 2.41 -14.44 -0.70
C ARG A 228 3.13 -15.67 -0.16
N GLN A 229 2.60 -16.23 0.92
CA GLN A 229 3.10 -17.44 1.56
C GLN A 229 1.94 -18.37 1.91
N ASN A 230 2.18 -19.68 1.86
CA ASN A 230 1.21 -20.67 2.31
C ASN A 230 1.48 -21.04 3.77
N VAL A 231 0.47 -20.89 4.62
CA VAL A 231 0.51 -21.28 6.03
C VAL A 231 -0.68 -22.19 6.29
N ASN A 232 -0.41 -23.44 6.63
CA ASN A 232 -1.46 -24.46 6.91
C ASN A 232 -2.52 -24.59 5.79
N GLY A 233 -2.10 -24.47 4.51
CA GLY A 233 -3.00 -24.57 3.36
C GLY A 233 -3.70 -23.27 2.98
N ILE A 234 -3.59 -22.22 3.79
CA ILE A 234 -4.15 -20.89 3.51
C ILE A 234 -3.07 -19.99 2.93
N ASN A 235 -3.39 -19.34 1.81
CA ASN A 235 -2.49 -18.40 1.15
C ASN A 235 -2.70 -17.00 1.71
N VAL A 236 -1.69 -16.47 2.41
CA VAL A 236 -1.72 -15.16 3.06
C VAL A 236 -0.63 -14.24 2.49
N PRO A 237 -0.72 -12.93 2.70
CA PRO A 237 0.32 -12.00 2.29
C PRO A 237 1.67 -12.31 2.95
N LYS A 238 2.74 -11.97 2.25
CA LYS A 238 4.11 -11.92 2.77
C LYS A 238 4.71 -10.52 2.64
N VAL A 239 4.51 -9.88 1.47
CA VAL A 239 4.89 -8.49 1.25
C VAL A 239 3.71 -7.74 0.66
N VAL A 240 3.33 -6.64 1.30
CA VAL A 240 2.22 -5.79 0.88
C VAL A 240 2.68 -4.34 0.76
N HIS A 241 2.29 -3.70 -0.32
CA HIS A 241 2.46 -2.27 -0.55
C HIS A 241 1.09 -1.59 -0.61
N MET A 242 0.90 -0.57 0.20
CA MET A 242 -0.33 0.22 0.20
C MET A 242 -0.01 1.68 -0.13
N HIS A 243 -0.67 2.20 -1.12
CA HIS A 243 -0.60 3.60 -1.53
C HIS A 243 -1.96 4.25 -1.31
N ILE A 244 -1.99 5.32 -0.53
CA ILE A 244 -3.18 6.14 -0.33
C ILE A 244 -2.90 7.51 -0.93
N LYS A 245 -3.74 7.94 -1.86
CA LYS A 245 -3.78 9.31 -2.37
C LYS A 245 -5.10 9.91 -1.97
N ALA A 246 -5.09 10.92 -1.16
CA ALA A 246 -6.23 11.74 -0.81
C ALA A 246 -5.85 13.19 -1.11
N LYS A 247 -6.85 14.04 -1.39
CA LYS A 247 -6.72 15.43 -1.87
C LYS A 247 -5.36 16.11 -1.68
N ASP A 248 -4.87 16.19 -0.43
CA ASP A 248 -3.60 16.87 -0.08
C ASP A 248 -2.62 15.93 0.65
N LYS A 249 -2.90 14.62 0.68
CA LYS A 249 -2.12 13.62 1.41
C LYS A 249 -1.74 12.47 0.50
N GLY A 250 -0.47 12.10 0.54
CA GLY A 250 0.04 10.85 -0.02
C GLY A 250 0.66 10.03 1.09
N ILE A 251 0.20 8.80 1.26
CA ILE A 251 0.73 7.85 2.25
C ILE A 251 1.18 6.60 1.52
N TYR A 252 2.34 6.12 1.88
CA TYR A 252 2.85 4.82 1.45
C TYR A 252 3.13 3.97 2.68
N ILE A 253 2.68 2.73 2.65
CA ILE A 253 2.92 1.76 3.72
C ILE A 253 3.41 0.46 3.06
N LYS A 254 4.59 -0.01 3.49
CA LYS A 254 5.06 -1.36 3.19
C LYS A 254 4.91 -2.21 4.44
N MET A 255 4.41 -3.42 4.28
CA MET A 255 4.24 -4.40 5.35
C MET A 255 4.92 -5.71 4.95
N ASP A 256 5.95 -6.10 5.70
CA ASP A 256 6.61 -7.40 5.57
C ASP A 256 6.13 -8.33 6.71
N TYR A 257 5.53 -9.46 6.36
CA TYR A 257 4.99 -10.45 7.30
C TYR A 257 6.08 -11.44 7.69
N GLU A 258 6.71 -11.23 8.85
CA GLU A 258 7.83 -12.06 9.32
C GLU A 258 7.38 -13.43 9.84
N LYS A 259 6.38 -13.45 10.72
CA LYS A 259 5.84 -14.66 11.35
C LYS A 259 4.33 -14.65 11.20
N VAL A 260 3.77 -15.75 10.72
CA VAL A 260 2.31 -15.91 10.57
C VAL A 260 1.87 -17.19 11.28
N GLU A 261 0.82 -17.09 12.08
CA GLU A 261 0.09 -18.19 12.70
C GLU A 261 -1.39 -18.06 12.38
N ILE A 262 -2.03 -19.17 12.03
CA ILE A 262 -3.43 -19.22 11.60
C ILE A 262 -4.16 -20.25 12.40
N ASN A 263 -5.35 -19.91 12.90
CA ASN A 263 -6.23 -20.75 13.72
C ASN A 263 -5.61 -21.21 15.03
N GLU A 264 -4.56 -20.53 15.49
CA GLU A 264 -4.01 -20.72 16.84
C GLU A 264 -4.73 -19.79 17.82
N PRO A 265 -4.99 -20.20 19.06
CA PRO A 265 -5.68 -19.36 20.06
C PRO A 265 -4.99 -18.02 20.24
N GLN A 266 -5.74 -16.93 20.14
CA GLN A 266 -5.23 -15.57 20.33
C GLN A 266 -6.06 -14.86 21.42
N GLU A 267 -5.36 -14.29 22.40
CA GLU A 267 -5.96 -13.42 23.37
C GLU A 267 -5.86 -11.96 22.90
N LEU A 268 -6.98 -11.26 22.90
CA LEU A 268 -7.06 -9.83 22.60
C LEU A 268 -7.27 -9.06 23.90
N ILE A 269 -6.23 -8.37 24.35
CA ILE A 269 -6.28 -7.60 25.58
C ILE A 269 -5.76 -6.19 25.29
N ILE A 270 -6.56 -5.19 25.68
CA ILE A 270 -6.12 -3.81 25.77
C ILE A 270 -6.32 -3.31 27.20
N VAL A 271 -5.28 -2.78 27.81
CA VAL A 271 -5.32 -2.22 29.16
C VAL A 271 -5.02 -0.73 29.08
N ILE A 272 -5.95 0.08 29.57
CA ILE A 272 -5.76 1.51 29.77
C ILE A 272 -5.33 1.69 31.22
N PRO A 273 -4.07 2.10 31.51
CA PRO A 273 -3.65 2.33 32.89
C PRO A 273 -4.44 3.49 33.53
N GLU A 274 -4.85 3.35 34.79
CA GLU A 274 -5.65 4.37 35.52
C GLU A 274 -5.03 5.77 35.51
N LYS A 275 -3.71 5.85 35.47
CA LYS A 275 -2.96 7.13 35.46
C LYS A 275 -2.84 7.80 34.07
N TYR A 276 -3.44 7.19 33.03
CA TYR A 276 -3.38 7.78 31.68
C TYR A 276 -4.61 8.68 31.48
N GLU A 277 -4.36 9.81 30.84
CA GLU A 277 -5.42 10.76 30.47
C GLU A 277 -5.81 10.56 29.00
N LYS A 278 -6.93 11.17 28.59
CA LYS A 278 -7.28 11.23 27.17
C LYS A 278 -6.23 12.04 26.43
N CYS A 279 -5.80 11.56 25.24
CA CYS A 279 -4.90 12.31 24.38
C CYS A 279 -5.59 13.63 23.93
N LYS A 280 -4.81 14.70 23.87
CA LYS A 280 -5.26 16.02 23.44
C LYS A 280 -5.31 16.13 21.92
#